data_2b56f2aef4076a3833d0afde276ee1dd
#
_entry.id   2b56f2aef4076a3833d0afde276ee1dd
#
_cell.length_a   1.000
_cell.length_b   1.000
_cell.length_c   1.000
_cell.angle_alpha   90.00
_cell.angle_beta   90.00
_cell.angle_gamma   90.00
#
_symmetry.space_group_name_H-M   'P 1'
#
loop_
_entity.id
_entity.type
_entity.pdbx_description
1 polymer ?
#
loop_
_entity_poly.entity_id
_entity_poly.type
_entity_poly.pdbx_seq_one_letter_code
_entity_poly.pdbx_strand_id
1 'polypeptide(L)'
;MAANTKRQRRQRGSAWHWRQTDCWYYTPPGTKRRVRLVDEDGKPVRGKDNRQAAELALARVKVAGQWRPTAEPVAESEWRVAKICSKYIEYCERRLAADTISEEYCEEIVRRLNQLCEYCGSLPVSQLTKGHVEHWIERHPTWRSPVTRRNAITIVLAAFNHGQKEYDIPHRLKGFKKPPNRPRLHSFGEVEEASLYGATDEVFGDFLFAGIHTGLRPFCELARLTADNVEETDRGMMWRVFSSKTKKLRKIPVRSEVAELTRRLMETAPKRSSIPLFRNAQGNPWKKVTGGSRFRGIREELGWGRHPVRSKYSCYTCRHTFAHRMLSGYWNGGVGCSIETLAELMGDTPKVVFDHYGREWGQHFQDPLWAAIGVGFT
;
A
#
# COMPACT_ATOMS: atom_id res chain seq x y z
N MET A 1 25.66 40.49 25.12
CA MET A 1 25.93 40.13 23.69
C MET A 1 26.44 38.72 23.64
N ALA A 2 25.61 37.74 23.29
CA ALA A 2 25.98 36.35 23.19
C ALA A 2 26.40 36.05 21.75
N ALA A 3 27.66 35.67 21.55
CA ALA A 3 28.24 35.37 20.27
C ALA A 3 27.60 34.07 19.70
N ASN A 4 26.94 34.22 18.57
CA ASN A 4 26.32 33.17 17.78
C ASN A 4 27.41 32.36 17.05
N THR A 5 27.90 31.28 17.67
CA THR A 5 28.88 30.40 17.07
C THR A 5 28.20 29.56 15.97
N LYS A 6 28.33 29.99 14.72
CA LYS A 6 27.93 29.22 13.53
C LYS A 6 28.52 27.81 13.62
N ARG A 7 27.68 26.79 13.78
CA ARG A 7 28.06 25.38 13.64
C ARG A 7 28.67 25.17 12.27
N GLN A 8 30.03 25.06 12.21
CA GLN A 8 30.71 24.66 10.98
C GLN A 8 30.13 23.35 10.48
N ARG A 9 29.57 23.38 9.26
CA ARG A 9 29.12 22.16 8.56
C ARG A 9 30.33 21.23 8.41
N ARG A 10 30.28 20.07 9.05
CA ARG A 10 31.31 19.02 8.96
C ARG A 10 31.54 18.68 7.50
N GLN A 11 32.76 18.85 6.99
CA GLN A 11 33.10 18.46 5.63
C GLN A 11 33.03 16.93 5.53
N ARG A 12 32.18 16.43 4.61
CA ARG A 12 32.12 15.00 4.30
C ARG A 12 33.45 14.55 3.72
N GLY A 13 33.98 13.41 4.21
CA GLY A 13 35.27 12.88 3.76
C GLY A 13 36.48 13.26 4.64
N SER A 14 36.29 14.06 5.71
CA SER A 14 37.34 14.37 6.71
C SER A 14 37.15 13.59 8.01
N ALA A 15 38.22 13.41 8.78
CA ALA A 15 38.17 12.85 10.12
C ALA A 15 37.50 13.83 11.09
N TRP A 16 36.68 13.29 12.00
CA TRP A 16 36.01 14.10 13.03
C TRP A 16 35.91 13.30 14.34
N HIS A 17 36.09 13.99 15.47
CA HIS A 17 36.01 13.41 16.80
C HIS A 17 34.61 13.41 17.36
N TRP A 18 34.16 12.28 17.91
CA TRP A 18 32.86 12.15 18.57
C TRP A 18 33.04 12.08 20.09
N ARG A 19 32.63 13.16 20.76
CA ARG A 19 32.84 13.34 22.21
C ARG A 19 32.23 12.23 23.07
N GLN A 20 31.10 11.68 22.70
CA GLN A 20 30.40 10.66 23.50
C GLN A 20 31.16 9.33 23.55
N THR A 21 31.88 8.98 22.51
CA THR A 21 32.64 7.73 22.42
C THR A 21 34.12 7.94 22.56
N ASP A 22 34.55 9.21 22.66
CA ASP A 22 35.97 9.63 22.66
C ASP A 22 36.76 9.03 21.52
N CYS A 23 36.13 8.79 20.37
CA CYS A 23 36.77 8.17 19.21
C CYS A 23 36.65 9.06 17.97
N TRP A 24 37.58 8.82 17.03
CA TRP A 24 37.56 9.44 15.73
C TRP A 24 36.81 8.62 14.70
N TYR A 25 36.10 9.32 13.86
CA TYR A 25 35.24 8.76 12.80
C TYR A 25 35.46 9.49 11.49
N TYR A 26 35.05 8.84 10.43
CA TYR A 26 34.93 9.44 9.13
C TYR A 26 33.61 9.02 8.48
N THR A 27 33.06 9.88 7.64
CA THR A 27 31.86 9.58 6.88
C THR A 27 32.21 9.59 5.40
N PRO A 28 32.16 8.43 4.71
CA PRO A 28 32.46 8.34 3.28
C PRO A 28 31.57 9.29 2.46
N PRO A 29 32.12 9.94 1.41
CA PRO A 29 31.31 10.74 0.50
C PRO A 29 30.12 9.94 -0.07
N GLY A 30 28.95 10.56 -0.17
CA GLY A 30 27.74 9.91 -0.69
C GLY A 30 26.99 9.01 0.29
N THR A 31 27.52 8.74 1.49
CA THR A 31 26.89 7.88 2.51
C THR A 31 26.48 8.64 3.76
N LYS A 32 25.63 8.02 4.61
CA LYS A 32 25.33 8.47 5.98
C LYS A 32 26.00 7.59 7.03
N ARG A 33 26.75 6.57 6.60
CA ARG A 33 27.41 5.60 7.48
C ARG A 33 28.63 6.24 8.14
N ARG A 34 28.80 6.05 9.44
CA ARG A 34 29.96 6.48 10.21
C ARG A 34 30.93 5.31 10.31
N VAL A 35 32.16 5.50 9.92
CA VAL A 35 33.24 4.50 10.03
C VAL A 35 34.17 4.95 11.13
N ARG A 36 34.44 4.09 12.12
CA ARG A 36 35.38 4.36 13.19
C ARG A 36 36.79 4.22 12.66
N LEU A 37 37.64 5.18 12.95
CA LEU A 37 39.06 5.14 12.59
C LEU A 37 39.86 4.31 13.61
N VAL A 38 40.69 3.42 13.11
CA VAL A 38 41.54 2.55 13.90
C VAL A 38 43.00 2.76 13.52
N ASP A 39 43.91 2.55 14.48
CA ASP A 39 45.36 2.61 14.28
C ASP A 39 45.91 1.35 13.55
N GLU A 40 47.22 1.18 13.51
CA GLU A 40 47.91 0.05 12.88
C GLU A 40 47.61 -1.29 13.54
N ASP A 41 47.37 -1.26 14.84
CA ASP A 41 47.05 -2.44 15.65
C ASP A 41 45.53 -2.77 15.64
N GLY A 42 44.73 -2.05 14.89
CA GLY A 42 43.26 -2.22 14.84
C GLY A 42 42.55 -1.63 16.05
N LYS A 43 43.24 -0.85 16.91
CA LYS A 43 42.61 -0.20 18.06
C LYS A 43 41.98 1.13 17.67
N PRO A 44 40.82 1.50 18.26
CA PRO A 44 40.17 2.78 17.97
C PRO A 44 41.06 3.97 18.31
N VAL A 45 41.19 4.92 17.39
CA VAL A 45 41.89 6.19 17.67
C VAL A 45 41.02 7.01 18.62
N ARG A 46 41.51 7.24 19.84
CA ARG A 46 40.80 7.95 20.92
C ARG A 46 41.53 9.27 21.27
N GLY A 47 40.77 10.11 21.99
CA GLY A 47 41.27 11.40 22.46
C GLY A 47 41.19 12.51 21.41
N LYS A 48 40.71 13.68 21.83
CA LYS A 48 40.51 14.85 20.94
C LYS A 48 41.80 15.35 20.33
N ASP A 49 42.92 15.19 21.06
CA ASP A 49 44.24 15.70 20.68
C ASP A 49 44.98 14.78 19.70
N ASN A 50 44.49 13.55 19.51
CA ASN A 50 45.06 12.58 18.57
C ASN A 50 44.61 12.76 17.12
N ARG A 51 44.47 14.04 16.70
CA ARG A 51 44.04 14.39 15.35
C ARG A 51 44.98 13.87 14.28
N GLN A 52 46.27 13.93 14.53
CA GLN A 52 47.28 13.50 13.56
C GLN A 52 47.20 11.96 13.32
N ALA A 53 47.04 11.18 14.38
CA ALA A 53 46.81 9.74 14.27
C ALA A 53 45.48 9.41 13.52
N ALA A 54 44.45 10.21 13.74
CA ALA A 54 43.18 10.06 13.04
C ALA A 54 43.26 10.40 11.53
N GLU A 55 44.05 11.40 11.16
CA GLU A 55 44.31 11.77 9.76
C GLU A 55 45.15 10.67 9.05
N LEU A 56 46.12 10.08 9.74
CA LEU A 56 46.90 8.94 9.26
C LEU A 56 45.99 7.70 9.07
N ALA A 57 45.16 7.38 10.05
CA ALA A 57 44.17 6.29 9.95
C ALA A 57 43.19 6.53 8.82
N LEU A 58 42.74 7.77 8.60
CA LEU A 58 41.88 8.14 7.47
C LEU A 58 42.58 7.99 6.12
N ALA A 59 43.86 8.38 6.03
CA ALA A 59 44.65 8.19 4.82
C ALA A 59 44.76 6.71 4.46
N ARG A 60 45.02 5.84 5.45
CA ARG A 60 45.02 4.37 5.25
C ARG A 60 43.66 3.84 4.78
N VAL A 61 42.56 4.28 5.40
CA VAL A 61 41.22 3.88 4.98
C VAL A 61 40.94 4.32 3.55
N LYS A 62 41.40 5.50 3.15
CA LYS A 62 41.26 6.00 1.77
C LYS A 62 42.11 5.21 0.79
N VAL A 63 43.36 4.90 1.15
CA VAL A 63 44.26 4.08 0.34
C VAL A 63 43.76 2.63 0.27
N ALA A 64 43.37 2.04 1.41
CA ALA A 64 42.76 0.70 1.44
C ALA A 64 41.41 0.65 0.71
N GLY A 65 40.66 1.73 0.69
CA GLY A 65 39.42 1.87 -0.09
C GLY A 65 39.69 2.02 -1.60
N GLN A 66 40.88 2.49 -1.98
CA GLN A 66 41.36 2.47 -3.37
C GLN A 66 42.02 1.11 -3.71
N TRP A 67 42.58 0.44 -2.73
CA TRP A 67 43.11 -0.91 -2.79
C TRP A 67 42.16 -1.87 -2.03
N ARG A 68 40.91 -1.95 -2.44
CA ARG A 68 40.19 -3.20 -2.22
C ARG A 68 40.96 -4.24 -3.02
N PRO A 69 41.38 -5.42 -2.40
CA PRO A 69 41.60 -6.58 -3.24
C PRO A 69 40.30 -6.65 -4.04
N THR A 70 40.38 -6.51 -5.31
CA THR A 70 39.31 -6.76 -6.23
C THR A 70 38.76 -8.14 -5.85
N ALA A 71 37.71 -8.22 -5.03
CA ALA A 71 36.61 -8.99 -5.52
C ALA A 71 36.58 -8.51 -6.96
N GLU A 72 37.03 -9.32 -7.91
CA GLU A 72 37.16 -8.98 -9.31
C GLU A 72 35.98 -8.07 -9.61
N PRO A 73 36.16 -6.87 -10.18
CA PRO A 73 35.04 -6.05 -10.48
C PRO A 73 34.17 -6.99 -11.28
N VAL A 74 33.08 -7.46 -10.67
CA VAL A 74 32.05 -8.18 -11.41
C VAL A 74 31.73 -7.17 -12.45
N ALA A 75 32.29 -7.40 -13.62
CA ALA A 75 32.38 -6.41 -14.67
C ALA A 75 30.96 -5.89 -14.79
N GLU A 76 30.71 -4.56 -14.80
CA GLU A 76 29.38 -3.98 -14.99
C GLU A 76 28.64 -4.68 -16.13
N SER A 77 29.39 -5.30 -17.04
CA SER A 77 28.93 -6.17 -18.12
C SER A 77 28.21 -7.45 -17.68
N GLU A 78 28.40 -7.95 -16.44
CA GLU A 78 27.72 -9.17 -15.97
C GLU A 78 26.32 -8.91 -15.37
N TRP A 79 26.04 -7.70 -14.87
CA TRP A 79 24.74 -7.37 -14.32
C TRP A 79 23.77 -6.94 -15.41
N ARG A 80 22.94 -7.90 -15.81
CA ARG A 80 21.84 -7.67 -16.77
C ARG A 80 20.53 -7.42 -16.02
N VAL A 81 19.58 -6.79 -16.68
CA VAL A 81 18.23 -6.55 -16.17
C VAL A 81 17.61 -7.83 -15.62
N ALA A 82 17.71 -8.94 -16.35
CA ALA A 82 17.19 -10.23 -15.92
C ALA A 82 17.80 -10.70 -14.59
N LYS A 83 19.12 -10.52 -14.38
CA LYS A 83 19.79 -10.91 -13.12
C LYS A 83 19.28 -10.11 -11.92
N ILE A 84 19.07 -8.79 -12.08
CA ILE A 84 18.46 -7.94 -11.04
C ILE A 84 17.04 -8.40 -10.72
N CYS A 85 16.23 -8.66 -11.74
CA CYS A 85 14.85 -9.13 -11.59
C CYS A 85 14.80 -10.47 -10.84
N SER A 86 15.64 -11.44 -11.23
CA SER A 86 15.75 -12.74 -10.56
C SER A 86 16.10 -12.59 -9.07
N LYS A 87 17.12 -11.79 -8.75
CA LYS A 87 17.53 -11.57 -7.35
C LYS A 87 16.45 -10.90 -6.51
N TYR A 88 15.66 -10.02 -7.11
CA TYR A 88 14.53 -9.41 -6.40
C TYR A 88 13.37 -10.38 -6.23
N ILE A 89 13.09 -11.23 -7.21
CA ILE A 89 12.09 -12.31 -7.10
C ILE A 89 12.48 -13.26 -5.97
N GLU A 90 13.72 -13.77 -5.93
CA GLU A 90 14.24 -14.61 -4.85
C GLU A 90 14.08 -13.94 -3.46
N TYR A 91 14.31 -12.64 -3.37
CA TYR A 91 14.07 -11.87 -2.15
C TYR A 91 12.58 -11.83 -1.76
N CYS A 92 11.68 -11.63 -2.73
CA CYS A 92 10.24 -11.62 -2.48
C CYS A 92 9.71 -13.00 -2.10
N GLU A 93 10.21 -14.08 -2.69
CA GLU A 93 9.86 -15.45 -2.32
C GLU A 93 10.24 -15.78 -0.86
N ARG A 94 11.43 -15.35 -0.41
CA ARG A 94 11.80 -15.46 1.00
C ARG A 94 10.87 -14.67 1.92
N ARG A 95 10.40 -13.49 1.47
CA ARG A 95 9.44 -12.70 2.22
C ARG A 95 8.04 -13.32 2.26
N LEU A 96 7.65 -14.01 1.20
CA LEU A 96 6.41 -14.78 1.16
C LEU A 96 6.49 -15.96 2.13
N ALA A 97 7.58 -16.72 2.12
CA ALA A 97 7.82 -17.81 3.07
C ALA A 97 7.82 -17.35 4.54
N ALA A 98 8.23 -16.09 4.80
CA ALA A 98 8.19 -15.45 6.11
C ALA A 98 6.86 -14.73 6.42
N ASP A 99 5.79 -14.92 5.64
CA ASP A 99 4.46 -14.28 5.75
C ASP A 99 4.53 -12.72 5.87
N THR A 100 5.55 -12.08 5.27
CA THR A 100 5.72 -10.62 5.30
C THR A 100 5.12 -9.91 4.07
N ILE A 101 4.79 -10.67 3.03
CA ILE A 101 4.02 -10.21 1.86
C ILE A 101 2.96 -11.24 1.50
N SER A 102 1.90 -10.83 0.78
CA SER A 102 0.88 -11.76 0.31
C SER A 102 1.32 -12.50 -0.95
N GLU A 103 0.74 -13.67 -1.18
CA GLU A 103 0.96 -14.48 -2.38
C GLU A 103 0.61 -13.69 -3.65
N GLU A 104 -0.56 -13.04 -3.68
CA GLU A 104 -1.00 -12.27 -4.84
C GLU A 104 -0.04 -11.11 -5.18
N TYR A 105 0.59 -10.51 -4.16
CA TYR A 105 1.58 -9.46 -4.39
C TYR A 105 2.89 -10.02 -4.93
N CYS A 106 3.31 -11.18 -4.44
CA CYS A 106 4.48 -11.89 -4.96
C CYS A 106 4.27 -12.30 -6.43
N GLU A 107 3.13 -12.89 -6.75
CA GLU A 107 2.75 -13.26 -8.13
C GLU A 107 2.74 -12.04 -9.08
N GLU A 108 2.21 -10.90 -8.60
CA GLU A 108 2.21 -9.66 -9.39
C GLU A 108 3.63 -9.17 -9.67
N ILE A 109 4.55 -9.26 -8.70
CA ILE A 109 5.97 -8.91 -8.86
C ILE A 109 6.60 -9.82 -9.91
N VAL A 110 6.46 -11.14 -9.77
CA VAL A 110 7.01 -12.14 -10.69
C VAL A 110 6.50 -11.89 -12.11
N ARG A 111 5.19 -11.71 -12.27
CA ARG A 111 4.58 -11.47 -13.57
C ARG A 111 5.11 -10.19 -14.23
N ARG A 112 5.22 -9.08 -13.49
CA ARG A 112 5.69 -7.80 -14.03
C ARG A 112 7.17 -7.82 -14.38
N LEU A 113 7.99 -8.44 -13.55
CA LEU A 113 9.43 -8.52 -13.81
C LEU A 113 9.74 -9.47 -14.96
N ASN A 114 9.01 -10.59 -15.11
CA ASN A 114 9.14 -11.46 -16.27
C ASN A 114 8.80 -10.71 -17.57
N GLN A 115 7.71 -9.93 -17.58
CA GLN A 115 7.36 -9.10 -18.74
C GLN A 115 8.43 -8.04 -19.08
N LEU A 116 9.10 -7.47 -18.06
CA LEU A 116 10.24 -6.58 -18.28
C LEU A 116 11.45 -7.34 -18.85
N CYS A 117 11.71 -8.56 -18.33
CA CYS A 117 12.80 -9.41 -18.81
C CYS A 117 12.60 -9.85 -20.26
N GLU A 118 11.37 -10.15 -20.67
CA GLU A 118 11.03 -10.44 -22.08
C GLU A 118 11.32 -9.23 -22.97
N TYR A 119 11.11 -8.01 -22.48
CA TYR A 119 11.34 -6.79 -23.25
C TYR A 119 12.82 -6.38 -23.31
N CYS A 120 13.53 -6.39 -22.19
CA CYS A 120 14.90 -5.89 -22.10
C CYS A 120 15.82 -6.65 -21.13
N GLY A 121 15.51 -7.92 -20.81
CA GLY A 121 16.25 -8.72 -19.83
C GLY A 121 17.75 -8.91 -20.14
N SER A 122 18.11 -8.93 -21.43
CA SER A 122 19.51 -9.03 -21.88
C SER A 122 20.30 -7.74 -21.77
N LEU A 123 19.61 -6.60 -21.56
CA LEU A 123 20.26 -5.29 -21.49
C LEU A 123 21.14 -5.17 -20.23
N PRO A 124 22.39 -4.66 -20.32
CA PRO A 124 23.15 -4.30 -19.14
C PRO A 124 22.44 -3.25 -18.27
N VAL A 125 22.53 -3.37 -16.95
CA VAL A 125 21.88 -2.44 -16.00
C VAL A 125 22.35 -0.99 -16.22
N SER A 126 23.61 -0.81 -16.54
CA SER A 126 24.21 0.50 -16.85
C SER A 126 23.58 1.21 -18.06
N GLN A 127 22.99 0.44 -18.99
CA GLN A 127 22.34 0.95 -20.19
C GLN A 127 20.83 1.14 -20.03
N LEU A 128 20.21 0.57 -18.97
CA LEU A 128 18.78 0.73 -18.74
C LEU A 128 18.46 2.18 -18.36
N THR A 129 17.60 2.81 -19.16
CA THR A 129 17.14 4.20 -18.95
C THR A 129 15.67 4.24 -18.61
N LYS A 130 15.20 5.42 -18.15
CA LYS A 130 13.77 5.68 -17.94
C LYS A 130 12.96 5.48 -19.23
N GLY A 131 13.50 5.92 -20.39
CA GLY A 131 12.87 5.75 -21.69
C GLY A 131 12.61 4.30 -22.07
N HIS A 132 13.51 3.35 -21.71
CA HIS A 132 13.24 1.92 -21.91
C HIS A 132 12.01 1.44 -21.12
N VAL A 133 11.88 1.86 -19.86
CA VAL A 133 10.73 1.48 -19.02
C VAL A 133 9.43 2.15 -19.51
N GLU A 134 9.49 3.41 -19.93
CA GLU A 134 8.35 4.14 -20.52
C GLU A 134 7.87 3.45 -21.78
N HIS A 135 8.76 3.14 -22.71
CA HIS A 135 8.44 2.47 -23.97
C HIS A 135 7.88 1.05 -23.73
N TRP A 136 8.44 0.29 -22.77
CA TRP A 136 7.89 -0.99 -22.36
C TRP A 136 6.43 -0.87 -21.88
N ILE A 137 6.14 0.13 -21.05
CA ILE A 137 4.79 0.38 -20.54
C ILE A 137 3.83 0.79 -21.65
N GLU A 138 4.27 1.66 -22.56
CA GLU A 138 3.45 2.14 -23.68
C GLU A 138 3.09 1.03 -24.66
N ARG A 139 4.03 0.13 -24.94
CA ARG A 139 3.81 -1.01 -25.83
C ARG A 139 2.91 -2.09 -25.25
N HIS A 140 2.65 -2.06 -23.93
CA HIS A 140 1.84 -3.11 -23.32
C HIS A 140 0.35 -2.92 -23.64
N PRO A 141 -0.29 -3.88 -24.36
CA PRO A 141 -1.59 -3.67 -25.00
C PRO A 141 -2.74 -3.41 -24.01
N THR A 142 -2.60 -3.90 -22.78
CA THR A 142 -3.67 -3.86 -21.77
C THR A 142 -3.47 -2.79 -20.68
N TRP A 143 -2.30 -2.11 -20.63
CA TRP A 143 -2.01 -1.15 -19.54
C TRP A 143 -2.49 0.26 -19.84
N ARG A 144 -3.80 0.40 -20.01
CA ARG A 144 -4.44 1.69 -20.26
C ARG A 144 -4.59 2.55 -19.01
N SER A 145 -4.73 1.92 -17.83
CA SER A 145 -4.94 2.63 -16.57
C SER A 145 -3.65 3.26 -16.01
N PRO A 146 -3.67 4.56 -15.62
CA PRO A 146 -2.54 5.19 -14.92
C PRO A 146 -2.09 4.43 -13.66
N VAL A 147 -3.03 3.82 -12.94
CA VAL A 147 -2.73 3.01 -11.73
C VAL A 147 -1.95 1.75 -12.09
N THR A 148 -2.32 1.06 -13.18
CA THR A 148 -1.58 -0.13 -13.65
C THR A 148 -0.15 0.24 -14.04
N ARG A 149 0.01 1.33 -14.79
CA ARG A 149 1.34 1.87 -15.18
C ARG A 149 2.17 2.26 -13.95
N ARG A 150 1.56 2.96 -13.00
CA ARG A 150 2.19 3.33 -11.73
C ARG A 150 2.69 2.11 -10.95
N ASN A 151 1.88 1.05 -10.87
CA ASN A 151 2.23 -0.19 -10.15
C ASN A 151 3.40 -0.90 -10.84
N ALA A 152 3.41 -0.98 -12.17
CA ALA A 152 4.52 -1.55 -12.92
C ALA A 152 5.83 -0.80 -12.66
N ILE A 153 5.83 0.53 -12.75
CA ILE A 153 6.98 1.38 -12.42
C ILE A 153 7.43 1.15 -10.98
N THR A 154 6.49 1.02 -10.05
CA THR A 154 6.82 0.83 -8.62
C THR A 154 7.55 -0.49 -8.38
N ILE A 155 7.13 -1.57 -9.04
CA ILE A 155 7.78 -2.89 -8.93
C ILE A 155 9.17 -2.84 -9.56
N VAL A 156 9.32 -2.24 -10.75
CA VAL A 156 10.62 -2.07 -11.39
C VAL A 156 11.57 -1.28 -10.50
N LEU A 157 11.14 -0.12 -10.01
CA LEU A 157 11.97 0.69 -9.10
C LEU A 157 12.34 -0.06 -7.82
N ALA A 158 11.43 -0.87 -7.26
CA ALA A 158 11.72 -1.67 -6.09
C ALA A 158 12.83 -2.70 -6.36
N ALA A 159 12.78 -3.38 -7.51
CA ALA A 159 13.81 -4.35 -7.90
C ALA A 159 15.19 -3.70 -8.10
N PHE A 160 15.25 -2.57 -8.80
CA PHE A 160 16.53 -1.89 -9.06
C PHE A 160 17.09 -1.19 -7.81
N ASN A 161 16.24 -0.61 -6.97
CA ASN A 161 16.67 -0.06 -5.67
C ASN A 161 17.18 -1.16 -4.73
N HIS A 162 16.58 -2.36 -4.77
CA HIS A 162 17.06 -3.53 -4.05
C HIS A 162 18.44 -3.95 -4.58
N GLY A 163 18.61 -4.05 -5.90
CA GLY A 163 19.90 -4.34 -6.51
C GLY A 163 20.99 -3.33 -6.11
N GLN A 164 20.67 -2.05 -6.07
CA GLN A 164 21.59 -1.02 -5.61
C GLN A 164 21.94 -1.16 -4.13
N LYS A 165 20.96 -1.50 -3.30
CA LYS A 165 21.14 -1.59 -1.85
C LYS A 165 21.96 -2.82 -1.43
N GLU A 166 21.65 -3.98 -2.00
CA GLU A 166 22.19 -5.27 -1.58
C GLU A 166 23.47 -5.67 -2.35
N TYR A 167 23.61 -5.19 -3.58
CA TYR A 167 24.72 -5.60 -4.47
C TYR A 167 25.56 -4.43 -4.95
N ASP A 168 25.29 -3.20 -4.47
CA ASP A 168 25.97 -1.95 -4.89
C ASP A 168 25.90 -1.68 -6.42
N ILE A 169 24.86 -2.18 -7.09
CA ILE A 169 24.66 -1.99 -8.54
C ILE A 169 23.96 -0.65 -8.81
N PRO A 170 24.64 0.34 -9.39
CA PRO A 170 24.02 1.62 -9.72
C PRO A 170 23.02 1.48 -10.88
N HIS A 171 21.94 2.28 -10.85
CA HIS A 171 20.97 2.33 -11.94
C HIS A 171 20.51 3.77 -12.25
N ARG A 172 20.05 4.01 -13.50
CA ARG A 172 19.63 5.33 -14.00
C ARG A 172 18.15 5.65 -13.78
N LEU A 173 17.41 4.81 -13.03
CA LEU A 173 15.96 4.97 -12.83
C LEU A 173 15.60 5.91 -11.66
N LYS A 174 16.57 6.51 -10.96
CA LYS A 174 16.31 7.47 -9.87
C LYS A 174 15.48 8.64 -10.37
N GLY A 175 14.50 9.07 -9.55
CA GLY A 175 13.62 10.18 -9.89
C GLY A 175 12.65 9.90 -11.04
N PHE A 176 12.33 8.64 -11.32
CA PHE A 176 11.28 8.28 -12.27
C PHE A 176 9.92 8.80 -11.77
N LYS A 177 9.27 9.66 -12.56
CA LYS A 177 7.96 10.21 -12.24
C LYS A 177 6.87 9.15 -12.47
N LYS A 178 6.17 8.80 -11.41
CA LYS A 178 5.03 7.85 -11.51
C LYS A 178 3.77 8.61 -11.91
N PRO A 179 2.89 8.03 -12.73
CA PRO A 179 1.56 8.57 -12.98
C PRO A 179 0.81 8.85 -11.66
N PRO A 180 -0.04 9.88 -11.60
CA PRO A 180 -0.80 10.18 -10.38
C PRO A 180 -1.73 9.01 -10.02
N ASN A 181 -1.86 8.76 -8.73
CA ASN A 181 -2.88 7.85 -8.22
C ASN A 181 -4.19 8.65 -8.09
N ARG A 182 -5.14 8.36 -8.96
CA ARG A 182 -6.50 8.94 -8.88
C ARG A 182 -7.45 7.85 -8.39
N PRO A 183 -7.84 7.85 -7.11
CA PRO A 183 -8.81 6.90 -6.59
C PRO A 183 -10.16 7.07 -7.32
N ARG A 184 -10.90 5.98 -7.46
CA ARG A 184 -12.27 6.00 -7.97
C ARG A 184 -13.18 6.07 -6.76
N LEU A 185 -13.73 7.24 -6.49
CA LEU A 185 -14.52 7.54 -5.28
C LEU A 185 -16.02 7.66 -5.62
N HIS A 186 -16.53 6.75 -6.46
CA HIS A 186 -17.94 6.77 -6.80
C HIS A 186 -18.76 5.99 -5.76
N SER A 187 -19.86 6.56 -5.30
CA SER A 187 -20.87 5.94 -4.43
C SER A 187 -22.15 5.67 -5.22
N PHE A 188 -22.97 4.75 -4.73
CA PHE A 188 -24.32 4.55 -5.22
C PHE A 188 -25.23 5.62 -4.64
N GLY A 189 -26.06 6.25 -5.49
CA GLY A 189 -27.26 6.93 -5.06
C GLY A 189 -28.39 5.92 -4.79
N GLU A 190 -29.52 6.39 -4.26
CA GLU A 190 -30.68 5.52 -3.93
C GLU A 190 -31.25 4.83 -5.18
N VAL A 191 -31.30 5.54 -6.30
CA VAL A 191 -31.78 4.99 -7.59
C VAL A 191 -30.86 3.89 -8.10
N GLU A 192 -29.55 4.10 -8.03
CA GLU A 192 -28.59 3.08 -8.43
C GLU A 192 -28.64 1.85 -7.53
N GLU A 193 -28.82 2.05 -6.23
CA GLU A 193 -28.93 0.96 -5.26
C GLU A 193 -30.20 0.15 -5.49
N ALA A 194 -31.33 0.80 -5.65
CA ALA A 194 -32.60 0.13 -5.97
C ALA A 194 -32.51 -0.66 -7.29
N SER A 195 -31.92 -0.06 -8.32
CA SER A 195 -31.68 -0.74 -9.60
C SER A 195 -30.77 -1.96 -9.46
N LEU A 196 -29.72 -1.84 -8.62
CA LEU A 196 -28.78 -2.93 -8.35
C LEU A 196 -29.47 -4.12 -7.69
N TYR A 197 -30.31 -3.87 -6.67
CA TYR A 197 -31.09 -4.94 -6.02
C TYR A 197 -32.11 -5.57 -6.94
N GLY A 198 -32.75 -4.79 -7.81
CA GLY A 198 -33.72 -5.30 -8.81
C GLY A 198 -33.08 -6.20 -9.88
N ALA A 199 -31.80 -6.04 -10.16
CA ALA A 199 -31.04 -6.80 -11.18
C ALA A 199 -30.19 -7.94 -10.60
N THR A 200 -30.29 -8.22 -9.31
CA THR A 200 -29.46 -9.25 -8.67
C THR A 200 -30.30 -10.37 -8.05
N ASP A 201 -29.70 -11.57 -7.95
CA ASP A 201 -30.26 -12.65 -7.14
C ASP A 201 -30.10 -12.35 -5.65
N GLU A 202 -30.89 -13.03 -4.81
CA GLU A 202 -30.92 -12.82 -3.37
C GLU A 202 -29.54 -12.97 -2.72
N VAL A 203 -28.81 -14.03 -3.04
CA VAL A 203 -27.52 -14.30 -2.38
C VAL A 203 -26.43 -13.28 -2.70
N PHE A 204 -26.46 -12.71 -3.91
CA PHE A 204 -25.54 -11.63 -4.26
C PHE A 204 -26.04 -10.29 -3.78
N GLY A 205 -27.37 -10.09 -3.74
CA GLY A 205 -28.04 -8.94 -3.13
C GLY A 205 -27.67 -8.80 -1.65
N ASP A 206 -27.75 -9.87 -0.88
CA ASP A 206 -27.33 -9.94 0.52
C ASP A 206 -25.87 -9.54 0.72
N PHE A 207 -24.99 -10.03 -0.16
CA PHE A 207 -23.57 -9.67 -0.11
C PHE A 207 -23.32 -8.19 -0.40
N LEU A 208 -24.01 -7.63 -1.38
CA LEU A 208 -23.91 -6.21 -1.71
C LEU A 208 -24.52 -5.32 -0.62
N PHE A 209 -25.68 -5.72 -0.09
CA PHE A 209 -26.36 -5.04 1.02
C PHE A 209 -25.43 -4.94 2.24
N ALA A 210 -24.91 -6.07 2.70
CA ALA A 210 -23.96 -6.07 3.81
C ALA A 210 -22.72 -5.21 3.51
N GLY A 211 -22.22 -5.23 2.28
CA GLY A 211 -21.10 -4.38 1.86
C GLY A 211 -21.38 -2.88 1.94
N ILE A 212 -22.61 -2.47 1.53
CA ILE A 212 -23.06 -1.07 1.58
C ILE A 212 -23.27 -0.60 3.03
N HIS A 213 -23.77 -1.48 3.90
CA HIS A 213 -24.13 -1.12 5.28
C HIS A 213 -23.01 -1.33 6.31
N THR A 214 -21.87 -1.93 5.93
CA THR A 214 -20.73 -2.16 6.85
C THR A 214 -19.41 -1.59 6.36
N GLY A 215 -19.30 -1.28 5.08
CA GLY A 215 -18.09 -0.77 4.47
C GLY A 215 -16.92 -1.74 4.48
N LEU A 216 -17.15 -3.02 4.76
CA LEU A 216 -16.10 -4.04 4.73
C LEU A 216 -15.50 -4.20 3.33
N ARG A 217 -14.22 -4.58 3.26
CA ARG A 217 -13.60 -4.95 2.00
C ARG A 217 -14.28 -6.21 1.45
N PRO A 218 -14.89 -6.19 0.24
CA PRO A 218 -15.80 -7.25 -0.18
C PRO A 218 -15.20 -8.65 -0.12
N PHE A 219 -14.01 -8.88 -0.69
CA PHE A 219 -13.49 -10.23 -0.90
C PHE A 219 -12.46 -10.68 0.15
N CYS A 220 -11.86 -9.77 0.91
CA CYS A 220 -10.87 -10.12 1.93
C CYS A 220 -11.37 -9.98 3.37
N GLU A 221 -12.55 -9.36 3.58
CA GLU A 221 -13.19 -9.23 4.90
C GLU A 221 -14.61 -9.81 4.85
N LEU A 222 -15.55 -9.19 4.12
CA LEU A 222 -16.96 -9.59 4.11
C LEU A 222 -17.16 -11.04 3.64
N ALA A 223 -16.54 -11.44 2.52
CA ALA A 223 -16.66 -12.80 2.00
C ALA A 223 -16.01 -13.88 2.89
N ARG A 224 -15.27 -13.49 3.92
CA ARG A 224 -14.62 -14.40 4.86
C ARG A 224 -15.30 -14.43 6.23
N LEU A 225 -16.35 -13.63 6.42
CA LEU A 225 -17.10 -13.59 7.67
C LEU A 225 -17.81 -14.92 7.91
N THR A 226 -17.63 -15.51 9.09
CA THR A 226 -18.25 -16.78 9.53
C THR A 226 -19.13 -16.53 10.72
N ALA A 227 -19.94 -17.52 11.12
CA ALA A 227 -20.76 -17.44 12.32
C ALA A 227 -19.94 -17.16 13.59
N ASP A 228 -18.70 -17.70 13.70
CA ASP A 228 -17.81 -17.46 14.83
C ASP A 228 -17.36 -16.00 14.95
N ASN A 229 -17.54 -15.21 13.90
CA ASN A 229 -17.22 -13.79 13.91
C ASN A 229 -18.37 -12.92 14.43
N VAL A 230 -19.53 -13.49 14.68
CA VAL A 230 -20.73 -12.77 15.12
C VAL A 230 -20.83 -12.84 16.64
N GLU A 231 -21.10 -11.72 17.28
CA GLU A 231 -21.24 -11.57 18.73
C GLU A 231 -22.51 -10.77 19.00
N GLU A 232 -23.48 -11.38 19.70
CA GLU A 232 -24.64 -10.66 20.23
C GLU A 232 -24.27 -9.99 21.55
N THR A 233 -24.67 -8.73 21.70
CA THR A 233 -24.45 -7.93 22.90
C THR A 233 -25.76 -7.26 23.34
N ASP A 234 -25.81 -6.72 24.55
CA ASP A 234 -26.99 -5.97 25.08
C ASP A 234 -27.30 -4.73 24.22
N ARG A 235 -26.34 -4.23 23.44
CA ARG A 235 -26.50 -3.06 22.55
C ARG A 235 -26.81 -3.41 21.12
N GLY A 236 -26.81 -4.70 20.76
CA GLY A 236 -26.98 -5.21 19.40
C GLY A 236 -25.87 -6.12 18.95
N MET A 237 -25.83 -6.40 17.67
CA MET A 237 -24.87 -7.33 17.08
C MET A 237 -23.52 -6.64 16.72
N MET A 238 -22.45 -7.34 16.99
CA MET A 238 -21.07 -6.94 16.64
C MET A 238 -20.45 -8.00 15.72
N TRP A 239 -19.67 -7.56 14.74
CA TRP A 239 -18.86 -8.45 13.93
C TRP A 239 -17.38 -8.30 14.29
N ARG A 240 -16.70 -9.43 14.50
CA ARG A 240 -15.23 -9.49 14.66
C ARG A 240 -14.59 -9.68 13.30
N VAL A 241 -13.95 -8.64 12.80
CA VAL A 241 -13.39 -8.59 11.44
C VAL A 241 -11.87 -8.61 11.50
N PHE A 242 -11.28 -9.62 10.89
CA PHE A 242 -9.82 -9.70 10.72
C PHE A 242 -9.38 -9.07 9.41
N SER A 243 -8.49 -8.10 9.48
CA SER A 243 -7.87 -7.50 8.31
C SER A 243 -6.57 -8.22 7.95
N SER A 244 -6.56 -8.97 6.86
CA SER A 244 -5.36 -9.65 6.36
C SER A 244 -4.23 -8.68 6.00
N LYS A 245 -4.57 -7.45 5.58
CA LYS A 245 -3.61 -6.41 5.19
C LYS A 245 -2.86 -5.82 6.39
N THR A 246 -3.56 -5.58 7.50
CA THR A 246 -2.98 -4.94 8.69
C THR A 246 -2.71 -5.94 9.82
N LYS A 247 -3.07 -7.20 9.65
CA LYS A 247 -3.00 -8.29 10.65
C LYS A 247 -3.69 -7.91 11.98
N LYS A 248 -4.73 -7.06 11.92
CA LYS A 248 -5.48 -6.58 13.10
C LYS A 248 -6.90 -7.11 13.10
N LEU A 249 -7.37 -7.48 14.28
CA LEU A 249 -8.77 -7.76 14.56
C LEU A 249 -9.45 -6.46 14.99
N ARG A 250 -10.65 -6.19 14.47
CA ARG A 250 -11.53 -5.11 14.96
C ARG A 250 -12.92 -5.61 15.17
N LYS A 251 -13.63 -5.00 16.09
CA LYS A 251 -15.07 -5.21 16.31
C LYS A 251 -15.83 -4.04 15.69
N ILE A 252 -16.83 -4.33 14.90
CA ILE A 252 -17.70 -3.32 14.30
C ILE A 252 -19.16 -3.58 14.70
N PRO A 253 -19.88 -2.57 15.19
CA PRO A 253 -21.32 -2.68 15.38
C PRO A 253 -22.00 -2.74 14.01
N VAL A 254 -23.04 -3.54 13.91
CA VAL A 254 -23.86 -3.59 12.68
C VAL A 254 -25.26 -3.07 12.99
N ARG A 255 -25.86 -2.45 11.96
CA ARG A 255 -27.25 -1.95 12.03
C ARG A 255 -28.24 -3.11 12.17
N SER A 256 -29.44 -2.81 12.67
CA SER A 256 -30.51 -3.80 12.88
C SER A 256 -30.80 -4.64 11.64
N GLU A 257 -30.86 -4.00 10.47
CA GLU A 257 -31.18 -4.66 9.21
C GLU A 257 -30.06 -5.65 8.78
N VAL A 258 -28.82 -5.30 9.07
CA VAL A 258 -27.68 -6.21 8.85
C VAL A 258 -27.66 -7.34 9.88
N ALA A 259 -28.06 -7.08 11.11
CA ALA A 259 -28.18 -8.09 12.16
C ALA A 259 -29.26 -9.12 11.81
N GLU A 260 -30.42 -8.68 11.32
CA GLU A 260 -31.50 -9.55 10.84
C GLU A 260 -31.04 -10.42 9.67
N LEU A 261 -30.40 -9.82 8.67
CA LEU A 261 -29.77 -10.55 7.57
C LEU A 261 -28.78 -11.59 8.10
N THR A 262 -27.94 -11.22 9.04
CA THR A 262 -26.94 -12.13 9.62
C THR A 262 -27.58 -13.34 10.29
N ARG A 263 -28.62 -13.13 11.10
CA ARG A 263 -29.35 -14.23 11.76
C ARG A 263 -29.96 -15.16 10.71
N ARG A 264 -30.63 -14.64 9.69
CA ARG A 264 -31.18 -15.44 8.57
C ARG A 264 -30.11 -16.27 7.88
N LEU A 265 -28.94 -15.70 7.61
CA LEU A 265 -27.82 -16.42 7.00
C LEU A 265 -27.22 -17.50 7.94
N MET A 266 -27.21 -17.25 9.24
CA MET A 266 -26.75 -18.23 10.25
C MET A 266 -27.71 -19.40 10.38
N GLU A 267 -29.03 -19.20 10.30
CA GLU A 267 -30.04 -20.26 10.33
C GLU A 267 -29.92 -21.20 9.13
N THR A 268 -29.62 -20.65 7.96
CA THR A 268 -29.45 -21.41 6.70
C THR A 268 -28.04 -21.96 6.50
N ALA A 269 -27.09 -21.59 7.34
CA ALA A 269 -25.73 -22.05 7.24
C ALA A 269 -25.59 -23.52 7.74
N PRO A 270 -24.74 -24.34 7.09
CA PRO A 270 -24.33 -25.61 7.67
C PRO A 270 -23.77 -25.39 9.08
N LYS A 271 -24.06 -26.31 10.02
CA LYS A 271 -23.61 -26.24 11.43
C LYS A 271 -22.09 -26.35 11.61
N ARG A 272 -21.29 -25.75 10.74
CA ARG A 272 -19.84 -25.67 10.81
C ARG A 272 -19.42 -24.21 10.89
N SER A 273 -18.82 -23.83 11.99
CA SER A 273 -18.42 -22.47 12.31
C SER A 273 -17.45 -21.82 11.30
N SER A 274 -16.68 -22.61 10.56
CA SER A 274 -15.69 -22.17 9.58
C SER A 274 -16.27 -21.82 8.19
N ILE A 275 -17.57 -22.01 7.98
CA ILE A 275 -18.20 -21.75 6.68
C ILE A 275 -18.55 -20.25 6.59
N PRO A 276 -18.14 -19.55 5.51
CA PRO A 276 -18.52 -18.16 5.32
C PRO A 276 -20.03 -17.95 5.26
N LEU A 277 -20.54 -16.89 5.87
CA LEU A 277 -21.94 -16.51 5.85
C LEU A 277 -22.39 -16.11 4.44
N PHE A 278 -21.60 -15.30 3.76
CA PHE A 278 -21.90 -14.82 2.41
C PHE A 278 -21.33 -15.77 1.35
N ARG A 279 -22.20 -16.56 0.76
CA ARG A 279 -21.89 -17.63 -0.21
C ARG A 279 -22.63 -17.42 -1.51
N ASN A 280 -22.09 -17.92 -2.61
CA ASN A 280 -22.81 -17.99 -3.87
C ASN A 280 -23.81 -19.16 -3.87
N ALA A 281 -24.60 -19.29 -4.94
CA ALA A 281 -25.59 -20.35 -5.08
C ALA A 281 -25.02 -21.78 -5.00
N GLN A 282 -23.72 -21.95 -5.23
CA GLN A 282 -23.01 -23.24 -5.08
C GLN A 282 -22.45 -23.45 -3.65
N GLY A 283 -22.76 -22.59 -2.70
CA GLY A 283 -22.29 -22.66 -1.31
C GLY A 283 -20.84 -22.21 -1.09
N ASN A 284 -20.17 -21.66 -2.10
CA ASN A 284 -18.78 -21.20 -2.01
C ASN A 284 -18.70 -19.70 -1.63
N PRO A 285 -17.65 -19.30 -0.92
CA PRO A 285 -17.42 -17.86 -0.63
C PRO A 285 -17.22 -17.07 -1.91
N TRP A 286 -17.70 -15.84 -1.90
CA TRP A 286 -17.46 -14.92 -3.01
C TRP A 286 -15.96 -14.62 -3.18
N LYS A 287 -15.43 -14.90 -4.36
CA LYS A 287 -14.05 -14.53 -4.74
C LYS A 287 -14.05 -13.29 -5.61
N LYS A 288 -12.92 -12.57 -5.64
CA LYS A 288 -12.76 -11.35 -6.45
C LYS A 288 -13.10 -11.58 -7.93
N VAL A 289 -12.71 -12.74 -8.48
CA VAL A 289 -13.00 -13.09 -9.89
C VAL A 289 -14.49 -13.33 -10.09
N THR A 290 -15.12 -14.20 -9.29
CA THR A 290 -16.53 -14.58 -9.43
C THR A 290 -17.47 -13.43 -9.09
N GLY A 291 -17.28 -12.76 -7.95
CA GLY A 291 -18.10 -11.61 -7.57
C GLY A 291 -17.90 -10.40 -8.49
N GLY A 292 -16.66 -10.17 -8.94
CA GLY A 292 -16.38 -9.11 -9.92
C GLY A 292 -17.00 -9.39 -11.29
N SER A 293 -17.03 -10.66 -11.72
CA SER A 293 -17.72 -11.07 -12.96
C SER A 293 -19.23 -10.94 -12.85
N ARG A 294 -19.81 -11.37 -11.72
CA ARG A 294 -21.26 -11.22 -11.45
C ARG A 294 -21.66 -9.75 -11.47
N PHE A 295 -20.93 -8.88 -10.77
CA PHE A 295 -21.19 -7.45 -10.75
C PHE A 295 -21.09 -6.83 -12.16
N ARG A 296 -20.14 -7.30 -12.98
CA ARG A 296 -20.00 -6.83 -14.36
C ARG A 296 -21.23 -7.21 -15.20
N GLY A 297 -21.75 -8.42 -15.07
CA GLY A 297 -22.98 -8.86 -15.74
C GLY A 297 -24.15 -7.95 -15.40
N ILE A 298 -24.40 -7.69 -14.10
CA ILE A 298 -25.46 -6.77 -13.62
C ILE A 298 -25.27 -5.36 -14.21
N ARG A 299 -24.03 -4.85 -14.23
CA ARG A 299 -23.73 -3.54 -14.80
C ARG A 299 -24.04 -3.47 -16.30
N GLU A 300 -23.82 -4.55 -17.04
CA GLU A 300 -24.17 -4.66 -18.46
C GLU A 300 -25.68 -4.74 -18.66
N GLU A 301 -26.38 -5.53 -17.86
CA GLU A 301 -27.85 -5.68 -17.85
C GLU A 301 -28.55 -4.33 -17.58
N LEU A 302 -28.04 -3.55 -16.62
CA LEU A 302 -28.56 -2.21 -16.30
C LEU A 302 -28.12 -1.13 -17.31
N GLY A 303 -27.42 -1.49 -18.40
CA GLY A 303 -26.95 -0.53 -19.39
C GLY A 303 -25.88 0.45 -18.89
N TRP A 304 -25.26 0.18 -17.71
CA TRP A 304 -24.28 1.07 -17.10
C TRP A 304 -22.89 1.02 -17.77
N GLY A 305 -22.64 0.05 -18.63
CA GLY A 305 -21.33 -0.18 -19.26
C GLY A 305 -20.76 1.02 -20.04
N ARG A 306 -21.65 1.85 -20.61
CA ARG A 306 -21.26 3.05 -21.39
C ARG A 306 -21.37 4.36 -20.61
N HIS A 307 -21.95 4.33 -19.41
CA HIS A 307 -22.13 5.55 -18.59
C HIS A 307 -20.77 6.03 -18.02
N PRO A 308 -20.44 7.32 -18.07
CA PRO A 308 -19.11 7.83 -17.68
C PRO A 308 -18.74 7.54 -16.22
N VAL A 309 -19.72 7.47 -15.31
CA VAL A 309 -19.54 7.17 -13.89
C VAL A 309 -19.89 5.71 -13.60
N ARG A 310 -21.11 5.27 -13.93
CA ARG A 310 -21.66 3.94 -13.56
C ARG A 310 -20.85 2.78 -14.16
N SER A 311 -20.18 2.98 -15.30
CA SER A 311 -19.25 2.00 -15.89
C SER A 311 -18.06 1.66 -14.99
N LYS A 312 -17.78 2.51 -13.99
CA LYS A 312 -16.68 2.35 -13.03
C LYS A 312 -17.11 1.66 -11.73
N TYR A 313 -18.42 1.44 -11.56
CA TYR A 313 -18.94 0.76 -10.38
C TYR A 313 -18.45 -0.69 -10.30
N SER A 314 -18.25 -1.16 -9.08
CA SER A 314 -17.78 -2.51 -8.74
C SER A 314 -18.25 -2.87 -7.33
N CYS A 315 -18.05 -4.11 -6.88
CA CYS A 315 -18.33 -4.48 -5.49
C CYS A 315 -17.60 -3.56 -4.48
N TYR A 316 -16.49 -2.95 -4.85
CA TYR A 316 -15.79 -2.01 -3.98
C TYR A 316 -16.52 -0.68 -3.82
N THR A 317 -17.45 -0.34 -4.73
CA THR A 317 -18.30 0.84 -4.63
C THR A 317 -19.21 0.78 -3.41
N CYS A 318 -19.60 -0.43 -2.94
CA CYS A 318 -20.33 -0.60 -1.68
C CYS A 318 -19.59 0.07 -0.50
N ARG A 319 -18.28 -0.13 -0.41
CA ARG A 319 -17.45 0.48 0.64
C ARG A 319 -17.36 2.00 0.50
N HIS A 320 -17.32 2.52 -0.71
CA HIS A 320 -17.36 3.97 -0.95
C HIS A 320 -18.72 4.55 -0.56
N THR A 321 -19.81 3.85 -0.88
CA THR A 321 -21.17 4.23 -0.48
C THR A 321 -21.32 4.28 1.04
N PHE A 322 -20.83 3.26 1.75
CA PHE A 322 -20.79 3.27 3.21
C PHE A 322 -20.06 4.50 3.76
N ALA A 323 -18.84 4.76 3.27
CA ALA A 323 -18.04 5.89 3.74
C ALA A 323 -18.77 7.23 3.51
N HIS A 324 -19.34 7.42 2.33
CA HIS A 324 -20.11 8.61 2.01
C HIS A 324 -21.32 8.77 2.93
N ARG A 325 -22.09 7.71 3.14
CA ARG A 325 -23.30 7.73 4.01
C ARG A 325 -22.97 7.97 5.48
N MET A 326 -21.85 7.40 5.97
CA MET A 326 -21.40 7.65 7.34
C MET A 326 -20.98 9.11 7.55
N LEU A 327 -20.24 9.68 6.62
CA LEU A 327 -19.83 11.08 6.69
C LEU A 327 -20.99 12.05 6.51
N SER A 328 -21.96 11.73 5.65
CA SER A 328 -23.16 12.57 5.44
C SER A 328 -24.21 12.44 6.53
N GLY A 329 -24.06 11.48 7.47
CA GLY A 329 -25.08 11.22 8.45
C GLY A 329 -26.38 10.63 7.85
N TYR A 330 -26.30 10.01 6.67
CA TYR A 330 -27.44 9.42 5.95
C TYR A 330 -28.34 8.54 6.82
N TRP A 331 -27.73 7.78 7.73
CA TRP A 331 -28.44 6.92 8.68
C TRP A 331 -28.70 7.55 10.05
N ASN A 332 -28.29 8.80 10.28
CA ASN A 332 -28.32 9.46 11.57
C ASN A 332 -28.85 10.89 11.48
N GLY A 333 -29.92 11.10 10.69
CA GLY A 333 -30.60 12.39 10.59
C GLY A 333 -29.72 13.56 10.11
N GLY A 334 -28.72 13.28 9.27
CA GLY A 334 -27.77 14.29 8.77
C GLY A 334 -26.55 14.49 9.67
N VAL A 335 -26.46 13.83 10.82
CA VAL A 335 -25.31 13.94 11.71
C VAL A 335 -24.24 12.92 11.30
N GLY A 336 -23.21 13.38 10.60
CA GLY A 336 -22.10 12.57 10.14
C GLY A 336 -21.13 12.16 11.25
N CYS A 337 -20.40 11.07 11.03
CA CYS A 337 -19.33 10.65 11.94
C CYS A 337 -18.01 11.34 11.62
N SER A 338 -17.08 11.33 12.59
CA SER A 338 -15.71 11.84 12.36
C SER A 338 -14.91 10.94 11.40
N ILE A 339 -13.84 11.49 10.83
CA ILE A 339 -12.88 10.74 9.99
C ILE A 339 -12.24 9.59 10.78
N GLU A 340 -11.96 9.80 12.07
CA GLU A 340 -11.37 8.80 12.97
C GLU A 340 -12.33 7.63 13.19
N THR A 341 -13.59 7.93 13.49
CA THR A 341 -14.65 6.91 13.66
C THR A 341 -14.83 6.10 12.37
N LEU A 342 -14.89 6.77 11.22
CA LEU A 342 -15.00 6.09 9.94
C LEU A 342 -13.77 5.22 9.66
N ALA A 343 -12.58 5.70 9.97
CA ALA A 343 -11.33 4.95 9.80
C ALA A 343 -11.32 3.67 10.65
N GLU A 344 -11.76 3.74 11.88
CA GLU A 344 -11.87 2.58 12.77
C GLU A 344 -12.87 1.55 12.25
N LEU A 345 -14.09 1.96 11.89
CA LEU A 345 -15.11 1.08 11.31
C LEU A 345 -14.62 0.40 10.04
N MET A 346 -14.00 1.15 9.13
CA MET A 346 -13.50 0.62 7.87
C MET A 346 -12.17 -0.16 8.00
N GLY A 347 -11.42 -0.02 9.09
CA GLY A 347 -10.10 -0.62 9.27
C GLY A 347 -9.05 -0.03 8.33
N ASP A 348 -9.07 1.29 8.19
CA ASP A 348 -8.07 2.11 7.52
C ASP A 348 -7.43 3.08 8.51
N THR A 349 -6.50 3.90 8.08
CA THR A 349 -5.98 5.00 8.91
C THR A 349 -6.76 6.28 8.63
N PRO A 350 -6.90 7.21 9.61
CA PRO A 350 -7.55 8.50 9.39
C PRO A 350 -7.00 9.25 8.18
N LYS A 351 -5.68 9.20 7.97
CA LYS A 351 -5.05 9.79 6.79
C LYS A 351 -5.56 9.20 5.47
N VAL A 352 -5.72 7.88 5.39
CA VAL A 352 -6.23 7.21 4.18
C VAL A 352 -7.69 7.59 3.95
N VAL A 353 -8.50 7.60 5.01
CA VAL A 353 -9.91 8.00 4.93
C VAL A 353 -10.04 9.46 4.50
N PHE A 354 -9.24 10.36 5.09
CA PHE A 354 -9.22 11.76 4.70
C PHE A 354 -8.78 11.96 3.24
N ASP A 355 -7.70 11.31 2.81
CA ASP A 355 -7.20 11.42 1.43
C ASP A 355 -8.19 10.87 0.40
N HIS A 356 -9.03 9.91 0.77
CA HIS A 356 -10.02 9.28 -0.10
C HIS A 356 -11.40 9.95 -0.04
N TYR A 357 -11.88 10.34 1.12
CA TYR A 357 -13.25 10.80 1.32
C TYR A 357 -13.31 12.22 1.90
N GLY A 358 -12.37 12.60 2.77
CA GLY A 358 -12.41 13.87 3.48
C GLY A 358 -12.28 15.09 2.56
N ARG A 359 -11.61 14.97 1.42
CA ARG A 359 -11.48 16.08 0.46
C ARG A 359 -12.80 16.37 -0.26
N GLU A 360 -13.56 15.34 -0.61
CA GLU A 360 -14.90 15.53 -1.20
C GLU A 360 -15.87 16.02 -0.13
N TRP A 361 -15.74 15.49 1.10
CA TRP A 361 -16.50 15.95 2.25
C TRP A 361 -16.39 17.46 2.47
N GLY A 362 -15.18 18.00 2.50
CA GLY A 362 -14.96 19.45 2.67
C GLY A 362 -15.50 20.30 1.51
N GLN A 363 -15.74 19.72 0.33
CA GLN A 363 -16.29 20.43 -0.83
C GLN A 363 -17.83 20.32 -0.95
N HIS A 364 -18.40 19.19 -0.54
CA HIS A 364 -19.83 18.93 -0.66
C HIS A 364 -20.61 19.22 0.62
N PHE A 365 -19.95 19.21 1.77
CA PHE A 365 -20.55 19.50 3.07
C PHE A 365 -19.85 20.71 3.67
N GLN A 366 -20.21 21.88 3.18
CA GLN A 366 -19.69 23.15 3.68
C GLN A 366 -20.20 23.48 5.10
N ASP A 367 -21.18 22.75 5.60
CA ASP A 367 -21.80 22.95 6.90
C ASP A 367 -20.81 23.07 8.06
N PRO A 368 -19.79 22.16 8.20
CA PRO A 368 -18.79 22.36 9.23
C PRO A 368 -17.95 23.62 9.09
N LEU A 369 -17.76 24.11 7.85
CA LEU A 369 -17.04 25.36 7.59
C LEU A 369 -17.87 26.55 8.01
N TRP A 370 -19.16 26.57 7.67
CA TRP A 370 -20.10 27.61 8.08
C TRP A 370 -20.28 27.61 9.60
N ALA A 371 -20.45 26.44 10.23
CA ALA A 371 -20.50 26.31 11.68
C ALA A 371 -19.24 26.81 12.37
N ALA A 372 -18.06 26.53 11.82
CA ALA A 372 -16.78 26.98 12.37
C ALA A 372 -16.63 28.51 12.39
N ILE A 373 -17.28 29.23 11.46
CA ILE A 373 -17.29 30.70 11.41
C ILE A 373 -18.56 31.30 12.06
N GLY A 374 -19.34 30.48 12.81
CA GLY A 374 -20.49 30.96 13.56
C GLY A 374 -21.76 31.18 12.77
N VAL A 375 -21.84 30.70 11.54
CA VAL A 375 -23.08 30.73 10.72
C VAL A 375 -23.80 29.41 10.90
N GLY A 376 -24.84 29.42 11.75
CA GLY A 376 -25.72 28.26 11.94
C GLY A 376 -26.77 28.13 10.85
N PHE A 377 -27.24 26.90 10.61
CA PHE A 377 -28.41 26.66 9.78
C PHE A 377 -29.65 27.08 10.57
N THR A 378 -30.45 27.96 10.00
CA THR A 378 -31.83 28.24 10.42
C THR A 378 -32.75 27.20 9.85
#